data_aed17393205090dd7f6bf03c7857e33b
#
_entry.id   aed17393205090dd7f6bf03c7857e33b
#
_cell.length_a   1.000
_cell.length_b   1.000
_cell.length_c   1.000
_cell.angle_alpha   90.00
_cell.angle_beta   90.00
_cell.angle_gamma   90.00
#
_symmetry.space_group_name_H-M   'P 1'
#
loop_
_entity.id
_entity.type
_entity.pdbx_description
1 polymer ?
#
loop_
_entity_poly.entity_id
_entity_poly.type
_entity_poly.pdbx_seq_one_letter_code
_entity_poly.pdbx_strand_id
1 'polypeptide(L)'
;MLIQFTVENHRSIKNSTVISFAASKDKSFDEYLLRPDEKKALLPVLAIYGANAAGKSNVLHAMMTMKEMVVGNAAKVSKGQKLPWEPFGGTKVPTSFEMVFIFQGVRYTYGFSFDAKKIYKEYLYHWPNGREALIFSRENGVYEFRENVNEQVTLSNRTPDNKLYLVSSNDWNLPQTENAYQWFLDKLTFLMDEEPATSETVAQIVSGDDKKARILKELMLADLGITDVTIKNTSGKIPVITTTHRIINEDGTTEYFQLFMEQESVGTQHFFARIGGWLQALENGALLVVDEI
;
A
#
# COMPACT_ATOMS: atom_id res chain seq x y z
N MET A 1 -3.64 3.60 -10.03
CA MET A 1 -3.00 4.89 -9.60
C MET A 1 -3.87 5.56 -8.56
N LEU A 2 -3.31 6.03 -7.44
CA LEU A 2 -4.04 6.84 -6.46
C LEU A 2 -4.16 8.27 -6.97
N ILE A 3 -5.35 8.87 -6.83
CA ILE A 3 -5.61 10.29 -7.11
C ILE A 3 -5.64 11.08 -5.82
N GLN A 4 -6.35 10.57 -4.80
CA GLN A 4 -6.57 11.28 -3.54
C GLN A 4 -6.82 10.30 -2.40
N PHE A 5 -6.35 10.64 -1.22
CA PHE A 5 -6.72 10.01 0.05
C PHE A 5 -7.23 11.07 1.01
N THR A 6 -8.34 10.79 1.67
CA THR A 6 -8.94 11.64 2.70
C THR A 6 -9.08 10.86 3.99
N VAL A 7 -8.71 11.47 5.09
CA VAL A 7 -8.83 10.91 6.45
C VAL A 7 -9.40 11.94 7.42
N GLU A 8 -10.25 11.49 8.34
CA GLU A 8 -10.81 12.32 9.41
C GLU A 8 -10.91 11.52 10.70
N ASN A 9 -10.65 12.18 11.83
CA ASN A 9 -10.73 11.63 13.18
C ASN A 9 -9.94 10.34 13.36
N HIS A 10 -8.63 10.34 13.04
CA HIS A 10 -7.75 9.20 13.21
C HIS A 10 -6.44 9.61 13.89
N ARG A 11 -6.07 8.98 15.00
CA ARG A 11 -4.84 9.22 15.78
C ARG A 11 -4.66 10.72 16.09
N SER A 12 -3.62 11.37 15.51
CA SER A 12 -3.37 12.82 15.66
C SER A 12 -4.17 13.70 14.69
N ILE A 13 -4.91 13.11 13.76
CA ILE A 13 -5.68 13.85 12.73
C ILE A 13 -7.10 14.06 13.22
N LYS A 14 -7.45 15.31 13.55
CA LYS A 14 -8.78 15.67 14.02
C LYS A 14 -9.74 15.95 12.88
N ASN A 15 -9.38 16.87 12.02
CA ASN A 15 -10.23 17.38 10.94
C ASN A 15 -9.94 16.64 9.64
N SER A 16 -10.85 16.73 8.69
CA SER A 16 -10.65 16.17 7.36
C SER A 16 -9.35 16.69 6.73
N THR A 17 -8.48 15.75 6.42
CA THR A 17 -7.15 15.98 5.83
C THR A 17 -7.07 15.24 4.50
N VAL A 18 -6.65 15.96 3.46
CA VAL A 18 -6.61 15.47 2.08
C VAL A 18 -5.16 15.40 1.61
N ILE A 19 -4.76 14.24 1.10
CA ILE A 19 -3.53 14.01 0.34
C ILE A 19 -3.92 13.83 -1.12
N SER A 20 -3.42 14.71 -2.00
CA SER A 20 -3.78 14.70 -3.42
C SER A 20 -2.56 14.56 -4.30
N PHE A 21 -2.62 13.62 -5.25
CA PHE A 21 -1.64 13.43 -6.31
C PHE A 21 -1.99 14.22 -7.58
N ALA A 22 -3.07 15.00 -7.58
CA ALA A 22 -3.40 15.85 -8.72
C ALA A 22 -2.30 16.90 -8.93
N ALA A 23 -1.76 16.98 -10.15
CA ALA A 23 -0.75 17.96 -10.50
C ALA A 23 -1.35 19.38 -10.47
N SER A 24 -0.52 20.35 -10.13
CA SER A 24 -0.85 21.78 -10.23
C SER A 24 -0.91 22.21 -11.72
N LYS A 25 -1.22 23.49 -11.96
CA LYS A 25 -1.18 24.08 -13.32
C LYS A 25 0.24 24.47 -13.77
N ASP A 26 1.25 24.28 -12.90
CA ASP A 26 2.64 24.51 -13.24
C ASP A 26 3.12 23.46 -14.26
N LYS A 27 3.78 23.91 -15.31
CA LYS A 27 4.27 23.06 -16.41
C LYS A 27 5.76 22.80 -16.38
N SER A 28 6.47 23.24 -15.33
CA SER A 28 7.94 23.15 -15.24
C SER A 28 8.46 21.71 -15.31
N PHE A 29 7.63 20.73 -14.92
CA PHE A 29 7.96 19.31 -14.89
C PHE A 29 6.86 18.45 -15.55
N ASP A 30 6.22 18.98 -16.60
CA ASP A 30 5.07 18.35 -17.25
C ASP A 30 5.40 16.98 -17.86
N GLU A 31 6.65 16.77 -18.31
CA GLU A 31 7.16 15.52 -18.87
C GLU A 31 7.27 14.37 -17.85
N TYR A 32 7.33 14.67 -16.56
CA TYR A 32 7.40 13.66 -15.49
C TYR A 32 6.03 13.26 -14.95
N LEU A 33 4.96 13.96 -15.34
CA LEU A 33 3.63 13.68 -14.82
C LEU A 33 3.03 12.38 -15.38
N LEU A 34 2.35 11.64 -14.54
CA LEU A 34 1.56 10.49 -14.97
C LEU A 34 0.25 10.98 -15.60
N ARG A 35 -0.08 10.46 -16.79
CA ARG A 35 -1.29 10.83 -17.53
C ARG A 35 -2.18 9.62 -17.75
N PRO A 36 -3.05 9.29 -16.76
CA PRO A 36 -3.98 8.18 -16.90
C PRO A 36 -5.04 8.42 -17.99
N ASP A 37 -5.33 9.68 -18.28
CA ASP A 37 -6.16 10.14 -19.39
C ASP A 37 -5.67 11.53 -19.85
N GLU A 38 -6.19 12.03 -20.99
CA GLU A 38 -5.77 13.33 -21.56
C GLU A 38 -6.09 14.55 -20.68
N LYS A 39 -7.03 14.41 -19.73
CA LYS A 39 -7.53 15.51 -18.89
C LYS A 39 -6.91 15.57 -17.51
N LYS A 40 -6.23 14.50 -17.09
CA LYS A 40 -5.70 14.37 -15.72
C LYS A 40 -4.21 14.16 -15.75
N ALA A 41 -3.52 14.98 -14.96
CA ALA A 41 -2.11 14.83 -14.68
C ALA A 41 -1.93 14.54 -13.18
N LEU A 42 -1.17 13.51 -12.85
CA LEU A 42 -0.89 13.09 -11.49
C LEU A 42 0.60 13.15 -11.21
N LEU A 43 0.94 13.49 -9.99
CA LEU A 43 2.31 13.48 -9.48
C LEU A 43 2.81 12.02 -9.36
N PRO A 44 4.00 11.68 -9.87
CA PRO A 44 4.59 10.35 -9.69
C PRO A 44 5.08 10.12 -8.26
N VAL A 45 5.43 11.20 -7.55
CA VAL A 45 5.96 11.18 -6.18
C VAL A 45 5.34 12.31 -5.36
N LEU A 46 5.07 12.03 -4.10
CA LEU A 46 4.64 13.01 -3.11
C LEU A 46 5.47 12.84 -1.84
N ALA A 47 6.10 13.91 -1.37
CA ALA A 47 6.86 13.93 -0.15
C ALA A 47 6.14 14.75 0.93
N ILE A 48 6.05 14.19 2.15
CA ILE A 48 5.41 14.84 3.30
C ILE A 48 6.49 15.31 4.26
N TYR A 49 6.63 16.63 4.40
CA TYR A 49 7.57 17.26 5.31
C TYR A 49 6.86 17.92 6.50
N GLY A 50 7.55 18.03 7.62
CA GLY A 50 7.06 18.73 8.80
C GLY A 50 7.91 18.41 10.04
N ALA A 51 7.69 19.15 11.12
CA ALA A 51 8.35 18.94 12.39
C ALA A 51 8.07 17.53 12.96
N ASN A 52 8.94 17.07 13.89
CA ASN A 52 8.68 15.86 14.64
C ASN A 52 7.36 15.97 15.40
N ALA A 53 6.63 14.86 15.50
CA ALA A 53 5.29 14.79 16.09
C ALA A 53 4.20 15.62 15.36
N ALA A 54 4.44 16.13 14.16
CA ALA A 54 3.44 16.85 13.36
C ALA A 54 2.35 15.94 12.74
N GLY A 55 2.47 14.62 12.88
CA GLY A 55 1.49 13.65 12.38
C GLY A 55 1.76 13.09 10.99
N LYS A 56 2.97 13.29 10.44
CA LYS A 56 3.37 12.75 9.12
C LYS A 56 3.11 11.25 8.99
N SER A 57 3.68 10.45 9.88
CA SER A 57 3.50 9.00 9.93
C SER A 57 2.04 8.60 10.15
N ASN A 58 1.24 9.40 10.88
CA ASN A 58 -0.16 9.09 11.13
C ASN A 58 -1.03 9.17 9.87
N VAL A 59 -0.66 9.97 8.87
CA VAL A 59 -1.32 9.98 7.56
C VAL A 59 -1.05 8.66 6.83
N LEU A 60 0.20 8.19 6.85
CA LEU A 60 0.59 6.92 6.23
C LEU A 60 -0.05 5.73 6.95
N HIS A 61 -0.09 5.76 8.29
CA HIS A 61 -0.81 4.78 9.09
C HIS A 61 -2.32 4.75 8.80
N ALA A 62 -2.94 5.91 8.55
CA ALA A 62 -4.35 5.96 8.15
C ALA A 62 -4.60 5.23 6.83
N MET A 63 -3.71 5.43 5.82
CA MET A 63 -3.77 4.71 4.54
C MET A 63 -3.58 3.20 4.75
N MET A 64 -2.60 2.82 5.59
CA MET A 64 -2.34 1.41 5.94
C MET A 64 -3.54 0.80 6.66
N THR A 65 -4.15 1.48 7.64
CA THR A 65 -5.34 1.01 8.34
C THR A 65 -6.50 0.78 7.38
N MET A 66 -6.73 1.70 6.43
CA MET A 66 -7.75 1.51 5.40
C MET A 66 -7.48 0.25 4.56
N LYS A 67 -6.24 0.02 4.11
CA LYS A 67 -5.85 -1.20 3.39
C LYS A 67 -6.07 -2.45 4.24
N GLU A 68 -5.63 -2.44 5.50
CA GLU A 68 -5.78 -3.57 6.42
C GLU A 68 -7.25 -3.95 6.65
N MET A 69 -8.15 -2.97 6.67
CA MET A 69 -9.60 -3.22 6.80
C MET A 69 -10.21 -3.81 5.53
N VAL A 70 -9.62 -3.59 4.34
CA VAL A 70 -10.13 -4.11 3.06
C VAL A 70 -9.50 -5.46 2.71
N VAL A 71 -8.18 -5.62 2.81
CA VAL A 71 -7.46 -6.80 2.31
C VAL A 71 -6.55 -7.47 3.33
N GLY A 72 -6.36 -6.87 4.50
CA GLY A 72 -5.48 -7.38 5.55
C GLY A 72 -6.19 -8.24 6.60
N ASN A 73 -5.55 -8.40 7.75
CA ASN A 73 -6.10 -9.18 8.87
C ASN A 73 -7.36 -8.56 9.46
N ALA A 74 -7.48 -7.22 9.45
CA ALA A 74 -8.66 -6.52 9.91
C ALA A 74 -9.90 -6.71 8.99
N ALA A 75 -9.73 -7.21 7.77
CA ALA A 75 -10.83 -7.62 6.89
C ALA A 75 -11.50 -8.92 7.33
N LYS A 76 -10.78 -9.78 8.06
CA LYS A 76 -11.22 -11.11 8.50
C LYS A 76 -11.98 -11.09 9.84
N VAL A 77 -12.59 -9.96 10.18
CA VAL A 77 -13.29 -9.80 11.46
C VAL A 77 -14.50 -10.71 11.58
N SER A 78 -14.64 -11.37 12.74
CA SER A 78 -15.84 -12.10 13.12
C SER A 78 -16.92 -11.14 13.64
N LYS A 79 -18.18 -11.55 13.56
CA LYS A 79 -19.31 -10.76 14.08
C LYS A 79 -19.07 -10.39 15.56
N GLY A 80 -19.14 -9.07 15.85
CA GLY A 80 -18.95 -8.52 17.20
C GLY A 80 -17.48 -8.33 17.62
N GLN A 81 -16.50 -8.71 16.81
CA GLN A 81 -15.09 -8.39 17.05
C GLN A 81 -14.86 -6.88 16.87
N LYS A 82 -13.96 -6.31 17.68
CA LYS A 82 -13.61 -4.89 17.58
C LYS A 82 -12.82 -4.59 16.31
N LEU A 83 -13.15 -3.44 15.70
CA LEU A 83 -12.40 -2.85 14.60
C LEU A 83 -11.18 -2.07 15.11
N PRO A 84 -10.15 -1.82 14.26
CA PRO A 84 -8.95 -1.07 14.61
C PRO A 84 -9.24 0.45 14.65
N TRP A 85 -10.05 0.86 15.59
CA TRP A 85 -10.50 2.24 15.72
C TRP A 85 -9.63 3.01 16.71
N GLU A 86 -8.93 4.01 16.22
CA GLU A 86 -8.03 4.89 16.97
C GLU A 86 -8.41 6.36 16.73
N PRO A 87 -9.46 6.87 17.40
CA PRO A 87 -9.96 8.22 17.15
C PRO A 87 -9.05 9.30 17.74
N PHE A 88 -9.10 10.50 17.19
CA PHE A 88 -8.39 11.65 17.72
C PHE A 88 -8.83 11.96 19.15
N GLY A 89 -7.85 12.07 20.07
CA GLY A 89 -8.09 12.51 21.45
C GLY A 89 -9.10 11.66 22.23
N GLY A 90 -9.38 10.43 21.82
CA GLY A 90 -10.36 9.55 22.48
C GLY A 90 -11.82 9.98 22.27
N THR A 91 -12.10 10.78 21.24
CA THR A 91 -13.47 11.18 20.86
C THR A 91 -14.33 9.97 20.52
N LYS A 92 -15.67 10.12 20.61
CA LYS A 92 -16.62 9.06 20.22
C LYS A 92 -17.15 9.23 18.79
N VAL A 93 -16.54 10.14 18.02
CA VAL A 93 -16.91 10.37 16.63
C VAL A 93 -16.33 9.26 15.76
N PRO A 94 -17.04 8.73 14.75
CA PRO A 94 -16.47 7.76 13.83
C PRO A 94 -15.25 8.31 13.08
N THR A 95 -14.29 7.42 12.79
CA THR A 95 -13.21 7.69 11.84
C THR A 95 -13.74 7.55 10.43
N SER A 96 -13.30 8.41 9.50
CA SER A 96 -13.67 8.32 8.08
C SER A 96 -12.44 8.22 7.20
N PHE A 97 -12.49 7.32 6.22
CA PHE A 97 -11.49 7.16 5.16
C PHE A 97 -12.17 7.22 3.80
N GLU A 98 -11.49 7.83 2.83
CA GLU A 98 -11.87 7.81 1.42
C GLU A 98 -10.62 7.72 0.53
N MET A 99 -10.65 6.87 -0.49
CA MET A 99 -9.68 6.84 -1.58
C MET A 99 -10.34 7.04 -2.93
N VAL A 100 -9.73 7.90 -3.73
CA VAL A 100 -10.06 8.10 -5.15
C VAL A 100 -8.91 7.55 -5.97
N PHE A 101 -9.18 6.59 -6.84
CA PHE A 101 -8.13 5.90 -7.58
C PHE A 101 -8.57 5.53 -9.01
N ILE A 102 -7.61 5.17 -9.85
CA ILE A 102 -7.84 4.62 -11.19
C ILE A 102 -7.31 3.19 -11.23
N PHE A 103 -8.14 2.28 -11.70
CA PHE A 103 -7.78 0.90 -11.94
C PHE A 103 -8.39 0.42 -13.26
N GLN A 104 -7.58 -0.23 -14.10
CA GLN A 104 -7.98 -0.70 -15.44
C GLN A 104 -8.70 0.38 -16.28
N GLY A 105 -8.20 1.62 -16.22
CA GLY A 105 -8.76 2.76 -16.96
C GLY A 105 -10.05 3.37 -16.37
N VAL A 106 -10.61 2.79 -15.32
CA VAL A 106 -11.83 3.29 -14.65
C VAL A 106 -11.45 4.00 -13.36
N ARG A 107 -12.05 5.17 -13.13
CA ARG A 107 -11.96 5.88 -11.85
C ARG A 107 -12.94 5.29 -10.86
N TYR A 108 -12.50 5.15 -9.61
CA TYR A 108 -13.29 4.71 -8.46
C TYR A 108 -13.18 5.73 -7.34
N THR A 109 -14.23 5.84 -6.53
CA THR A 109 -14.21 6.48 -5.21
C THR A 109 -14.79 5.47 -4.22
N TYR A 110 -13.97 5.08 -3.25
CA TYR A 110 -14.36 4.18 -2.18
C TYR A 110 -14.12 4.84 -0.82
N GLY A 111 -15.11 4.83 0.03
CA GLY A 111 -14.98 5.40 1.37
C GLY A 111 -15.88 4.71 2.38
N PHE A 112 -15.51 4.84 3.66
CA PHE A 112 -16.31 4.35 4.78
C PHE A 112 -16.04 5.14 6.06
N SER A 113 -17.01 5.08 7.00
CA SER A 113 -16.84 5.58 8.36
C SER A 113 -17.20 4.51 9.38
N PHE A 114 -16.45 4.45 10.48
CA PHE A 114 -16.54 3.37 11.45
C PHE A 114 -16.12 3.80 12.85
N ASP A 115 -16.55 3.03 13.84
CA ASP A 115 -16.02 3.04 15.20
C ASP A 115 -15.49 1.63 15.59
N ALA A 116 -15.19 1.41 16.86
CA ALA A 116 -14.71 0.12 17.33
C ALA A 116 -15.72 -1.04 17.14
N LYS A 117 -17.00 -0.76 16.85
CA LYS A 117 -18.08 -1.77 16.87
C LYS A 117 -18.71 -1.99 15.52
N LYS A 118 -18.83 -0.96 14.68
CA LYS A 118 -19.58 -1.05 13.42
C LYS A 118 -19.14 -0.07 12.36
N ILE A 119 -19.53 -0.36 11.13
CA ILE A 119 -19.46 0.52 9.97
C ILE A 119 -20.76 1.35 9.92
N TYR A 120 -20.64 2.68 9.92
CA TYR A 120 -21.77 3.61 9.84
C TYR A 120 -22.14 3.95 8.41
N LYS A 121 -21.11 4.20 7.60
CA LYS A 121 -21.24 4.55 6.17
C LYS A 121 -20.21 3.77 5.37
N GLU A 122 -20.60 3.34 4.19
CA GLU A 122 -19.70 2.73 3.20
C GLU A 122 -20.28 2.98 1.82
N TYR A 123 -19.43 3.30 0.83
CA TYR A 123 -19.88 3.56 -0.53
C TYR A 123 -18.79 3.26 -1.54
N LEU A 124 -19.21 2.84 -2.74
CA LEU A 124 -18.36 2.66 -3.90
C LEU A 124 -19.04 3.26 -5.12
N TYR A 125 -18.37 4.24 -5.71
CA TYR A 125 -18.74 4.85 -6.99
C TYR A 125 -17.67 4.52 -8.04
N HIS A 126 -18.08 4.48 -9.31
CA HIS A 126 -17.17 4.36 -10.44
C HIS A 126 -17.57 5.27 -11.61
N TRP A 127 -16.63 5.47 -12.56
CA TRP A 127 -16.84 6.31 -13.76
C TRP A 127 -16.49 5.52 -15.03
N PRO A 128 -17.26 4.48 -15.42
CA PRO A 128 -16.91 3.62 -16.56
C PRO A 128 -16.92 4.37 -17.89
N ASN A 129 -17.77 5.40 -18.05
CA ASN A 129 -17.89 6.20 -19.27
C ASN A 129 -17.74 7.70 -18.96
N GLY A 130 -16.91 8.06 -17.99
CA GLY A 130 -16.69 9.44 -17.56
C GLY A 130 -17.87 10.05 -16.75
N ARG A 131 -18.95 9.30 -16.52
CA ARG A 131 -20.08 9.67 -15.66
C ARG A 131 -20.06 8.85 -14.37
N GLU A 132 -20.40 9.52 -13.27
CA GLU A 132 -20.52 8.85 -11.97
C GLU A 132 -21.67 7.86 -11.96
N ALA A 133 -21.41 6.66 -11.47
CA ALA A 133 -22.40 5.64 -11.21
C ALA A 133 -22.15 5.00 -9.82
N LEU A 134 -23.23 4.79 -9.09
CA LEU A 134 -23.21 4.11 -7.80
C LEU A 134 -23.12 2.60 -8.03
N ILE A 135 -22.15 1.92 -7.42
CA ILE A 135 -22.13 0.46 -7.32
C ILE A 135 -22.94 0.04 -6.09
N PHE A 136 -22.58 0.57 -4.92
CA PHE A 136 -23.37 0.42 -3.70
C PHE A 136 -23.14 1.60 -2.74
N SER A 137 -24.13 1.85 -1.88
CA SER A 137 -23.94 2.62 -0.66
C SER A 137 -24.61 1.94 0.52
N ARG A 138 -24.06 2.21 1.71
CA ARG A 138 -24.58 1.74 3.01
C ARG A 138 -24.57 2.93 3.97
N GLU A 139 -25.67 3.20 4.61
CA GLU A 139 -25.74 4.19 5.67
C GLU A 139 -26.59 3.64 6.83
N ASN A 140 -26.01 3.54 8.03
CA ASN A 140 -26.65 2.99 9.23
C ASN A 140 -27.35 1.63 8.99
N GLY A 141 -26.75 0.76 8.17
CA GLY A 141 -27.27 -0.56 7.84
C GLY A 141 -28.29 -0.60 6.70
N VAL A 142 -28.69 0.56 6.16
CA VAL A 142 -29.53 0.63 4.96
C VAL A 142 -28.66 0.67 3.71
N TYR A 143 -28.93 -0.19 2.75
CA TYR A 143 -28.16 -0.31 1.52
C TYR A 143 -28.92 0.20 0.30
N GLU A 144 -28.19 0.79 -0.65
CA GLU A 144 -28.66 1.16 -1.98
C GLU A 144 -27.75 0.52 -3.04
N PHE A 145 -28.36 -0.10 -4.04
CA PHE A 145 -27.69 -0.74 -5.17
C PHE A 145 -28.33 -0.30 -6.48
N ARG A 146 -27.55 -0.22 -7.57
CA ARG A 146 -28.05 0.14 -8.90
C ARG A 146 -28.03 -1.02 -9.88
N GLU A 147 -27.13 -1.97 -9.68
CA GLU A 147 -26.95 -3.13 -10.55
C GLU A 147 -27.04 -4.40 -9.72
N ASN A 148 -27.49 -5.50 -10.33
CA ASN A 148 -27.56 -6.83 -9.72
C ASN A 148 -28.23 -6.82 -8.32
N VAL A 149 -29.30 -6.04 -8.18
CA VAL A 149 -29.92 -5.66 -6.89
C VAL A 149 -30.27 -6.88 -6.04
N ASN A 150 -30.88 -7.91 -6.63
CA ASN A 150 -31.33 -9.07 -5.86
C ASN A 150 -30.19 -9.85 -5.18
N GLU A 151 -29.09 -10.00 -5.88
CA GLU A 151 -27.91 -10.69 -5.37
C GLU A 151 -27.23 -9.82 -4.28
N GLN A 152 -27.07 -8.53 -4.55
CA GLN A 152 -26.49 -7.59 -3.61
C GLN A 152 -27.32 -7.45 -2.31
N VAL A 153 -28.65 -7.42 -2.40
CA VAL A 153 -29.54 -7.43 -1.22
C VAL A 153 -29.37 -8.72 -0.42
N THR A 154 -29.30 -9.86 -1.08
CA THR A 154 -29.08 -11.15 -0.40
C THR A 154 -27.77 -11.14 0.37
N LEU A 155 -26.71 -10.61 -0.22
CA LEU A 155 -25.39 -10.54 0.37
C LEU A 155 -25.31 -9.50 1.51
N SER A 156 -25.94 -8.34 1.35
CA SER A 156 -25.98 -7.30 2.38
C SER A 156 -26.65 -7.79 3.67
N ASN A 157 -27.70 -8.61 3.57
CA ASN A 157 -28.36 -9.22 4.70
C ASN A 157 -27.47 -10.23 5.47
N ARG A 158 -26.40 -10.73 4.83
CA ARG A 158 -25.43 -11.64 5.43
C ARG A 158 -24.15 -10.94 5.93
N THR A 159 -23.99 -9.66 5.61
CA THR A 159 -22.82 -8.86 5.99
C THR A 159 -23.00 -8.35 7.42
N PRO A 160 -22.11 -8.72 8.36
CA PRO A 160 -22.16 -8.19 9.74
C PRO A 160 -21.94 -6.68 9.77
N ASP A 161 -22.48 -6.02 10.83
CA ASP A 161 -22.36 -4.57 10.99
C ASP A 161 -20.92 -4.09 11.11
N ASN A 162 -20.02 -4.92 11.61
CA ASN A 162 -18.60 -4.64 11.78
C ASN A 162 -17.72 -5.12 10.61
N LYS A 163 -18.31 -5.51 9.48
CA LYS A 163 -17.57 -5.93 8.27
C LYS A 163 -17.91 -5.01 7.10
N LEU A 164 -16.89 -4.66 6.32
CA LEU A 164 -17.08 -3.89 5.09
C LEU A 164 -17.84 -4.74 4.05
N TYR A 165 -18.78 -4.12 3.36
CA TYR A 165 -19.53 -4.76 2.28
C TYR A 165 -18.62 -5.10 1.09
N LEU A 166 -17.63 -4.25 0.78
CA LEU A 166 -16.61 -4.51 -0.24
C LEU A 166 -15.89 -5.84 0.02
N VAL A 167 -15.56 -6.14 1.28
CA VAL A 167 -14.92 -7.41 1.67
C VAL A 167 -15.89 -8.57 1.51
N SER A 168 -17.12 -8.42 2.03
CA SER A 168 -18.14 -9.48 1.94
C SER A 168 -18.48 -9.80 0.49
N SER A 169 -18.58 -8.79 -0.38
CA SER A 169 -18.87 -8.98 -1.80
C SER A 169 -17.74 -9.70 -2.55
N ASN A 170 -16.50 -9.42 -2.19
CA ASN A 170 -15.35 -10.14 -2.74
C ASN A 170 -15.31 -11.60 -2.27
N ASP A 171 -15.63 -11.90 -1.01
CA ASP A 171 -15.71 -13.27 -0.49
C ASP A 171 -16.74 -14.13 -1.28
N TRP A 172 -17.73 -13.50 -1.91
CA TRP A 172 -18.76 -14.13 -2.72
C TRP A 172 -18.56 -13.91 -4.23
N ASN A 173 -17.39 -13.42 -4.65
CA ASN A 173 -17.01 -13.20 -6.05
C ASN A 173 -17.98 -12.29 -6.82
N LEU A 174 -18.46 -11.22 -6.21
CA LEU A 174 -19.36 -10.26 -6.85
C LEU A 174 -18.60 -9.40 -7.88
N PRO A 175 -18.89 -9.49 -9.19
CA PRO A 175 -18.08 -8.82 -10.23
C PRO A 175 -18.06 -7.31 -10.12
N GLN A 176 -19.13 -6.67 -9.62
CA GLN A 176 -19.26 -5.21 -9.54
C GLN A 176 -18.22 -4.58 -8.60
N THR A 177 -17.74 -5.30 -7.58
CA THR A 177 -16.81 -4.80 -6.56
C THR A 177 -15.40 -5.33 -6.72
N GLU A 178 -15.17 -6.33 -7.58
CA GLU A 178 -13.92 -7.03 -7.78
C GLU A 178 -12.76 -6.07 -8.09
N ASN A 179 -12.92 -5.17 -9.06
CA ASN A 179 -11.87 -4.23 -9.45
C ASN A 179 -11.45 -3.29 -8.32
N ALA A 180 -12.40 -2.83 -7.50
CA ALA A 180 -12.08 -1.98 -6.37
C ALA A 180 -11.31 -2.76 -5.30
N TYR A 181 -11.72 -3.97 -4.97
CA TYR A 181 -11.01 -4.84 -4.03
C TYR A 181 -9.60 -5.18 -4.53
N GLN A 182 -9.47 -5.57 -5.80
CA GLN A 182 -8.19 -5.93 -6.42
C GLN A 182 -7.20 -4.78 -6.43
N TRP A 183 -7.69 -3.53 -6.59
CA TRP A 183 -6.83 -2.36 -6.48
C TRP A 183 -6.17 -2.24 -5.09
N PHE A 184 -6.92 -2.45 -4.01
CA PHE A 184 -6.36 -2.44 -2.64
C PHE A 184 -5.36 -3.58 -2.44
N LEU A 185 -5.60 -4.73 -3.04
CA LEU A 185 -4.71 -5.88 -2.94
C LEU A 185 -3.37 -5.64 -3.66
N ASP A 186 -3.42 -5.15 -4.92
CA ASP A 186 -2.25 -5.15 -5.82
C ASP A 186 -1.55 -3.80 -5.91
N LYS A 187 -2.24 -2.69 -5.63
CA LYS A 187 -1.76 -1.35 -6.00
C LYS A 187 -1.34 -0.48 -4.83
N LEU A 188 -1.30 -1.03 -3.63
CA LEU A 188 -0.80 -0.37 -2.42
C LEU A 188 0.26 -1.23 -1.75
N THR A 189 1.48 -0.71 -1.61
CA THR A 189 2.59 -1.36 -0.90
C THR A 189 3.08 -0.42 0.20
N PHE A 190 3.23 -0.93 1.41
CA PHE A 190 3.70 -0.18 2.56
C PHE A 190 5.03 -0.74 3.05
N LEU A 191 6.01 0.13 3.23
CA LEU A 191 7.32 -0.15 3.84
C LEU A 191 7.50 0.84 4.98
N MET A 192 6.90 0.52 6.13
CA MET A 192 6.82 1.42 7.29
C MET A 192 7.55 0.87 8.52
N ASP A 193 8.22 -0.26 8.40
CA ASP A 193 8.93 -0.88 9.50
C ASP A 193 10.29 -0.22 9.71
N GLU A 194 10.63 0.14 10.95
CA GLU A 194 11.96 0.63 11.34
C GLU A 194 13.03 -0.43 11.07
N GLU A 195 12.70 -1.70 11.31
CA GLU A 195 13.54 -2.86 10.99
C GLU A 195 12.87 -3.67 9.85
N PRO A 196 13.10 -3.31 8.60
CA PRO A 196 12.43 -3.96 7.48
C PRO A 196 12.86 -5.42 7.35
N ALA A 197 11.87 -6.30 7.19
CA ALA A 197 12.13 -7.72 6.98
C ALA A 197 12.78 -7.96 5.62
N THR A 198 13.81 -8.80 5.57
CA THR A 198 14.50 -9.19 4.33
C THR A 198 13.71 -10.22 3.50
N SER A 199 12.57 -10.69 4.01
CA SER A 199 11.82 -11.82 3.46
C SER A 199 11.43 -11.64 1.99
N GLU A 200 10.98 -10.44 1.59
CA GLU A 200 10.58 -10.15 0.22
C GLU A 200 11.77 -10.18 -0.75
N THR A 201 12.87 -9.53 -0.39
CA THR A 201 14.11 -9.52 -1.19
C THR A 201 14.68 -10.93 -1.32
N VAL A 202 14.70 -11.69 -0.22
CA VAL A 202 15.13 -13.09 -0.20
C VAL A 202 14.25 -13.94 -1.10
N ALA A 203 12.92 -13.81 -1.02
CA ALA A 203 11.98 -14.55 -1.85
C ALA A 203 12.22 -14.29 -3.35
N GLN A 204 12.47 -13.05 -3.73
CA GLN A 204 12.76 -12.69 -5.12
C GLN A 204 14.10 -13.25 -5.59
N ILE A 205 15.16 -13.17 -4.80
CA ILE A 205 16.47 -13.74 -5.14
C ILE A 205 16.38 -15.27 -5.34
N VAL A 206 15.63 -15.94 -4.48
CA VAL A 206 15.49 -17.43 -4.54
C VAL A 206 14.56 -17.85 -5.68
N SER A 207 13.65 -16.97 -6.13
CA SER A 207 12.65 -17.31 -7.16
C SER A 207 13.22 -17.42 -8.59
N GLY A 208 14.42 -16.88 -8.85
CA GLY A 208 15.07 -16.99 -10.17
C GLY A 208 16.21 -16.02 -10.40
N ASP A 209 17.10 -16.42 -11.33
CA ASP A 209 18.34 -15.70 -11.63
C ASP A 209 18.09 -14.29 -12.19
N ASP A 210 17.03 -14.07 -12.97
CA ASP A 210 16.69 -12.76 -13.54
C ASP A 210 16.36 -11.74 -12.44
N LYS A 211 15.58 -12.16 -11.43
CA LYS A 211 15.24 -11.31 -10.29
C LYS A 211 16.45 -11.04 -9.41
N LYS A 212 17.26 -12.06 -9.17
CA LYS A 212 18.55 -11.91 -8.48
C LYS A 212 19.45 -10.91 -9.20
N ALA A 213 19.63 -11.04 -10.50
CA ALA A 213 20.48 -10.15 -11.30
C ALA A 213 19.99 -8.69 -11.23
N ARG A 214 18.67 -8.47 -11.23
CA ARG A 214 18.08 -7.14 -11.09
C ARG A 214 18.36 -6.53 -9.72
N ILE A 215 18.18 -7.28 -8.64
CA ILE A 215 18.50 -6.82 -7.28
C ILE A 215 19.99 -6.50 -7.16
N LEU A 216 20.88 -7.37 -7.66
CA LEU A 216 22.32 -7.13 -7.65
C LEU A 216 22.68 -5.85 -8.41
N LYS A 217 22.05 -5.58 -9.56
CA LYS A 217 22.27 -4.35 -10.31
C LYS A 217 21.96 -3.11 -9.47
N GLU A 218 20.85 -3.11 -8.74
CA GLU A 218 20.48 -1.96 -7.89
C GLU A 218 21.42 -1.81 -6.69
N LEU A 219 21.85 -2.93 -6.07
CA LEU A 219 22.87 -2.91 -5.00
C LEU A 219 24.20 -2.32 -5.49
N MET A 220 24.61 -2.66 -6.70
CA MET A 220 25.83 -2.13 -7.33
C MET A 220 25.67 -0.63 -7.67
N LEU A 221 24.50 -0.20 -8.16
CA LEU A 221 24.22 1.21 -8.48
C LEU A 221 24.17 2.08 -7.22
N ALA A 222 23.80 1.52 -6.09
CA ALA A 222 23.83 2.21 -4.79
C ALA A 222 25.23 2.31 -4.19
N ASP A 223 26.27 1.85 -4.93
CA ASP A 223 27.69 1.89 -4.54
C ASP A 223 27.98 1.24 -3.17
N LEU A 224 27.28 0.16 -2.88
CA LEU A 224 27.45 -0.61 -1.63
C LEU A 224 28.63 -1.59 -1.70
N GLY A 225 29.37 -1.65 -2.81
CA GLY A 225 30.50 -2.55 -3.01
C GLY A 225 30.13 -4.04 -3.15
N ILE A 226 28.85 -4.37 -3.10
CA ILE A 226 28.33 -5.74 -3.18
C ILE A 226 28.32 -6.20 -4.64
N THR A 227 28.94 -7.35 -4.93
CA THR A 227 28.99 -7.93 -6.27
C THR A 227 28.16 -9.20 -6.41
N ASP A 228 27.86 -9.89 -5.30
CA ASP A 228 26.97 -11.04 -5.27
C ASP A 228 26.32 -11.19 -3.90
N VAL A 229 25.18 -11.89 -3.88
CA VAL A 229 24.45 -12.28 -2.67
C VAL A 229 24.13 -13.76 -2.73
N THR A 230 24.49 -14.48 -1.68
CA THR A 230 24.19 -15.90 -1.51
C THR A 230 23.21 -16.09 -0.34
N ILE A 231 22.17 -16.89 -0.56
CA ILE A 231 21.16 -17.22 0.44
C ILE A 231 21.24 -18.73 0.72
N LYS A 232 21.50 -19.07 1.99
CA LYS A 232 21.44 -20.45 2.47
C LYS A 232 20.22 -20.66 3.33
N ASN A 233 19.27 -21.43 2.82
CA ASN A 233 18.08 -21.83 3.58
C ASN A 233 18.48 -22.94 4.55
N THR A 234 18.39 -22.68 5.84
CA THR A 234 18.52 -23.68 6.89
C THR A 234 17.11 -24.14 7.30
N SER A 235 16.83 -25.44 7.16
CA SER A 235 15.50 -26.01 7.45
C SER A 235 14.93 -25.51 8.78
N GLY A 236 13.85 -24.73 8.73
CA GLY A 236 13.14 -24.20 9.91
C GLY A 236 13.82 -23.03 10.64
N LYS A 237 14.84 -22.40 10.07
CA LYS A 237 15.55 -21.24 10.63
C LYS A 237 15.52 -20.05 9.66
N ILE A 238 15.83 -18.87 10.20
CA ILE A 238 16.04 -17.65 9.40
C ILE A 238 17.14 -17.94 8.35
N PRO A 239 16.94 -17.58 7.06
CA PRO A 239 17.91 -17.79 6.03
C PRO A 239 19.20 -17.00 6.33
N VAL A 240 20.34 -17.64 6.14
CA VAL A 240 21.66 -16.98 6.24
C VAL A 240 21.94 -16.27 4.92
N ILE A 241 22.11 -14.96 4.98
CA ILE A 241 22.40 -14.09 3.84
C ILE A 241 23.87 -13.70 3.90
N THR A 242 24.60 -13.94 2.81
CA THR A 242 26.02 -13.60 2.68
C THR A 242 26.20 -12.70 1.46
N THR A 243 26.88 -11.59 1.63
CA THR A 243 27.29 -10.67 0.57
C THR A 243 28.71 -10.94 0.13
N THR A 244 29.01 -10.72 -1.14
CA THR A 244 30.38 -10.78 -1.68
C THR A 244 30.80 -9.40 -2.13
N HIS A 245 31.93 -8.93 -1.64
CA HIS A 245 32.54 -7.64 -1.96
C HIS A 245 33.79 -7.85 -2.82
N ARG A 246 34.11 -6.80 -3.60
CA ARG A 246 35.30 -6.75 -4.44
C ARG A 246 36.23 -5.65 -3.94
N ILE A 247 37.52 -5.98 -3.77
CA ILE A 247 38.58 -5.03 -3.50
C ILE A 247 39.50 -4.99 -4.75
N ILE A 248 39.87 -3.81 -5.16
CA ILE A 248 40.90 -3.58 -6.17
C ILE A 248 42.13 -3.05 -5.42
N ASN A 249 43.19 -3.83 -5.36
CA ASN A 249 44.43 -3.49 -4.71
C ASN A 249 45.21 -2.44 -5.50
N GLU A 250 46.21 -1.78 -4.88
CA GLU A 250 47.05 -0.78 -5.54
C GLU A 250 47.83 -1.33 -6.74
N ASP A 251 48.14 -2.63 -6.76
CA ASP A 251 48.80 -3.31 -7.87
C ASP A 251 47.85 -3.71 -9.02
N GLY A 252 46.55 -3.38 -8.90
CA GLY A 252 45.52 -3.71 -9.89
C GLY A 252 44.94 -5.11 -9.75
N THR A 253 45.39 -5.90 -8.78
CA THR A 253 44.81 -7.23 -8.49
C THR A 253 43.43 -7.07 -7.85
N THR A 254 42.54 -8.03 -8.13
CA THR A 254 41.18 -8.05 -7.58
C THR A 254 41.07 -9.21 -6.58
N GLU A 255 40.61 -8.86 -5.39
CA GLU A 255 40.28 -9.82 -4.34
C GLU A 255 38.79 -9.75 -4.02
N TYR A 256 38.26 -10.89 -3.54
CA TYR A 256 36.86 -11.01 -3.10
C TYR A 256 36.83 -11.47 -1.64
N PHE A 257 35.93 -10.87 -0.86
CA PHE A 257 35.67 -11.30 0.51
C PHE A 257 34.16 -11.37 0.76
N GLN A 258 33.77 -12.09 1.78
CA GLN A 258 32.37 -12.28 2.13
C GLN A 258 32.07 -11.76 3.53
N LEU A 259 30.89 -11.16 3.69
CA LEU A 259 30.32 -10.75 4.96
C LEU A 259 28.95 -11.38 5.14
N PHE A 260 28.60 -11.70 6.38
CA PHE A 260 27.19 -11.93 6.70
C PHE A 260 26.41 -10.61 6.65
N MET A 261 25.13 -10.67 6.29
CA MET A 261 24.31 -9.46 6.21
C MET A 261 24.31 -8.64 7.51
N GLU A 262 24.40 -9.30 8.67
CA GLU A 262 24.47 -8.64 9.99
C GLU A 262 25.80 -7.89 10.22
N GLN A 263 26.82 -8.14 9.42
CA GLN A 263 28.13 -7.46 9.46
C GLN A 263 28.18 -6.24 8.54
N GLU A 264 27.19 -6.09 7.66
CA GLU A 264 27.06 -4.92 6.79
C GLU A 264 26.66 -3.67 7.60
N SER A 265 26.87 -2.50 6.98
CA SER A 265 26.36 -1.26 7.56
C SER A 265 24.85 -1.29 7.71
N VAL A 266 24.30 -0.58 8.70
CA VAL A 266 22.85 -0.47 8.91
C VAL A 266 22.15 0.04 7.64
N GLY A 267 22.75 1.01 6.94
CA GLY A 267 22.22 1.51 5.66
C GLY A 267 22.15 0.43 4.58
N THR A 268 23.19 -0.40 4.46
CA THR A 268 23.22 -1.53 3.52
C THR A 268 22.14 -2.56 3.86
N GLN A 269 22.01 -2.90 5.16
CA GLN A 269 20.98 -3.83 5.63
C GLN A 269 19.58 -3.31 5.30
N HIS A 270 19.28 -2.04 5.57
CA HIS A 270 18.00 -1.42 5.27
C HIS A 270 17.71 -1.33 3.78
N PHE A 271 18.71 -0.97 2.98
CA PHE A 271 18.55 -0.94 1.52
C PHE A 271 18.26 -2.33 0.96
N PHE A 272 19.05 -3.34 1.37
CA PHE A 272 18.83 -4.73 0.98
C PHE A 272 17.43 -5.23 1.37
N ALA A 273 16.98 -4.93 2.57
CA ALA A 273 15.67 -5.37 3.04
C ALA A 273 14.51 -4.77 2.22
N ARG A 274 14.66 -3.54 1.74
CA ARG A 274 13.60 -2.79 1.03
C ARG A 274 13.60 -3.00 -0.48
N ILE A 275 14.75 -3.30 -1.09
CA ILE A 275 14.89 -3.28 -2.55
C ILE A 275 13.96 -4.26 -3.27
N GLY A 276 13.72 -5.44 -2.70
CA GLY A 276 12.77 -6.40 -3.26
C GLY A 276 11.35 -5.83 -3.33
N GLY A 277 10.86 -5.24 -2.24
CA GLY A 277 9.54 -4.59 -2.20
C GLY A 277 9.44 -3.39 -3.14
N TRP A 278 10.50 -2.59 -3.29
CA TRP A 278 10.53 -1.48 -4.25
C TRP A 278 10.42 -1.97 -5.69
N LEU A 279 11.21 -2.96 -6.06
CA LEU A 279 11.19 -3.51 -7.42
C LEU A 279 9.85 -4.15 -7.73
N GLN A 280 9.24 -4.86 -6.79
CA GLN A 280 7.91 -5.44 -6.95
C GLN A 280 6.83 -4.36 -7.11
N ALA A 281 6.88 -3.28 -6.31
CA ALA A 281 5.95 -2.17 -6.45
C ALA A 281 6.06 -1.51 -7.83
N LEU A 282 7.28 -1.32 -8.34
CA LEU A 282 7.52 -0.78 -9.69
C LEU A 282 6.98 -1.71 -10.79
N GLU A 283 7.24 -3.02 -10.70
CA GLU A 283 6.72 -4.01 -11.67
C GLU A 283 5.19 -4.02 -11.72
N ASN A 284 4.55 -3.94 -10.56
CA ASN A 284 3.11 -3.95 -10.44
C ASN A 284 2.45 -2.60 -10.76
N GLY A 285 3.24 -1.53 -10.96
CA GLY A 285 2.72 -0.16 -11.05
C GLY A 285 1.90 0.21 -9.81
N ALA A 286 2.38 -0.20 -8.63
CA ALA A 286 1.75 0.05 -7.34
C ALA A 286 2.22 1.38 -6.74
N LEU A 287 1.39 1.97 -5.88
CA LEU A 287 1.82 3.06 -4.99
C LEU A 287 2.67 2.47 -3.88
N LEU A 288 3.90 2.92 -3.77
CA LEU A 288 4.79 2.61 -2.67
C LEU A 288 4.71 3.72 -1.61
N VAL A 289 4.35 3.35 -0.40
CA VAL A 289 4.27 4.23 0.77
C VAL A 289 5.42 3.87 1.71
N VAL A 290 6.30 4.85 1.97
CA VAL A 290 7.49 4.66 2.81
C VAL A 290 7.48 5.69 3.93
N ASP A 291 7.72 5.27 5.16
CA ASP A 291 8.00 6.15 6.29
C ASP A 291 9.51 6.10 6.54
N GLU A 292 10.15 7.28 6.62
CA GLU A 292 11.60 7.45 6.80
C GLU A 292 12.45 6.72 5.74
N ILE A 293 12.97 7.50 4.80
CA ILE A 293 13.86 7.04 3.70
C ILE A 293 15.32 7.19 4.12
#